data_5059fd50ef88e22a1bdc925e5f554a68
#
_entry.id   5059fd50ef88e22a1bdc925e5f554a68
#
_cell.length_a   1.000
_cell.length_b   1.000
_cell.length_c   1.000
_cell.angle_alpha   90.00
_cell.angle_beta   90.00
_cell.angle_gamma   90.00
#
_symmetry.space_group_name_H-M   'P 1'
#
loop_
_entity.id
_entity.type
_entity.pdbx_description
1 polymer ?
#
loop_
_entity_poly.entity_id
_entity_poly.type
_entity_poly.pdbx_seq_one_letter_code
_entity_poly.pdbx_strand_id
1 'polypeptide(L)'
;MSPLLSGRFWRAVFTRTRGERLWAGHRRASGGPGCRWDALAGADVLRAEPDRFGGISVPLERFRALDRLDAASFQKVLQAAIQQWRSEGRIAVWLHIPILQSQFIAPAASLGFCFHHAESDSSTLTLWLGEGPSRLPGYATHQVGVAGAVFDENTRKILVVQDQNKLKNMWKFPGGLSEPGEDIGDTAVREVFEETGIKSEFRSLLSIRQQHTNPGAFGKSDMYIICRLKPYSFTINFCQRECLRCEWMDLHDLVKTENTTPITSRVARLLLYGYREGFDKIDFTVEELPAVYTGLFYKLYHKELPENYRTMIGMD
;
A
#
# COMPACT_ATOMS: atom_id res chain seq x y z
N MET A 1 30.82 10.81 17.20
CA MET A 1 30.59 11.59 15.98
C MET A 1 29.58 10.86 15.12
N SER A 2 28.33 11.29 15.19
CA SER A 2 27.19 10.69 14.47
C SER A 2 27.15 11.23 13.04
N PRO A 3 26.83 10.41 12.03
CA PRO A 3 26.44 10.92 10.73
C PRO A 3 24.92 11.05 10.63
N LEU A 4 24.54 12.20 10.18
CA LEU A 4 23.22 12.73 9.90
C LEU A 4 22.43 11.86 8.89
N LEU A 5 21.20 11.57 9.26
CA LEU A 5 20.11 11.11 8.40
C LEU A 5 19.74 12.22 7.41
N SER A 6 19.96 12.00 6.12
CA SER A 6 19.39 12.84 5.07
C SER A 6 18.19 12.12 4.44
N GLY A 7 17.00 12.40 4.99
CA GLY A 7 15.75 12.06 4.34
C GLY A 7 15.54 12.95 3.11
N ARG A 8 15.32 12.37 1.96
CA ARG A 8 14.84 13.10 0.78
C ARG A 8 13.32 13.19 0.84
N PHE A 9 12.85 14.43 0.94
CA PHE A 9 11.46 14.83 0.77
C PHE A 9 10.97 14.50 -0.65
N TRP A 10 9.95 13.68 -0.75
CA TRP A 10 9.16 13.54 -1.96
C TRP A 10 8.14 14.69 -2.03
N ARG A 11 8.19 15.44 -3.12
CA ARG A 11 7.13 16.40 -3.48
C ARG A 11 6.04 15.66 -4.23
N ALA A 12 4.94 15.36 -3.57
CA ALA A 12 3.69 15.04 -4.25
C ALA A 12 3.10 16.33 -4.82
N VAL A 13 3.01 16.43 -6.14
CA VAL A 13 2.31 17.50 -6.86
C VAL A 13 0.82 17.14 -6.90
N PHE A 14 0.06 17.63 -5.94
CA PHE A 14 -1.39 17.67 -6.05
C PHE A 14 -1.80 18.93 -6.83
N THR A 15 -2.28 18.77 -8.05
CA THR A 15 -3.01 19.80 -8.78
C THR A 15 -4.37 20.05 -8.13
N ARG A 16 -4.44 21.11 -7.33
CA ARG A 16 -5.70 21.65 -6.82
C ARG A 16 -6.40 22.43 -7.93
N THR A 17 -7.54 21.97 -8.38
CA THR A 17 -8.49 22.81 -9.12
C THR A 17 -9.18 23.78 -8.16
N ARG A 18 -8.93 25.07 -8.37
CA ARG A 18 -9.60 26.19 -7.71
C ARG A 18 -11.06 26.27 -8.15
N GLY A 19 -11.97 26.18 -7.19
CA GLY A 19 -13.34 26.67 -7.33
C GLY A 19 -13.54 27.83 -6.36
N GLU A 20 -13.40 29.05 -6.84
CA GLU A 20 -13.73 30.26 -6.10
C GLU A 20 -15.24 30.38 -5.93
N ARG A 21 -15.73 30.60 -4.71
CA ARG A 21 -16.97 31.34 -4.46
C ARG A 21 -16.79 32.30 -3.30
N LEU A 22 -16.80 33.57 -3.64
CA LEU A 22 -16.95 34.72 -2.77
C LEU A 22 -18.23 34.62 -1.93
N TRP A 23 -18.10 34.86 -0.63
CA TRP A 23 -19.22 35.39 0.16
C TRP A 23 -18.68 36.41 1.14
N ALA A 24 -19.05 37.67 0.92
CA ALA A 24 -18.91 38.79 1.83
C ALA A 24 -20.13 38.85 2.76
N GLY A 25 -19.93 39.26 3.99
CA GLY A 25 -21.07 39.60 4.84
C GLY A 25 -20.73 39.65 6.33
N HIS A 26 -20.45 40.85 6.80
CA HIS A 26 -20.32 41.26 8.20
C HIS A 26 -21.45 40.82 9.11
N ARG A 27 -21.13 40.38 10.35
CA ARG A 27 -21.61 41.07 11.56
C ARG A 27 -20.81 40.64 12.80
N ARG A 28 -20.25 41.63 13.48
CA ARG A 28 -19.78 41.49 14.88
C ARG A 28 -20.96 41.31 15.79
N ALA A 29 -20.91 40.32 16.68
CA ALA A 29 -21.68 40.31 17.92
C ALA A 29 -20.72 39.97 19.05
N SER A 30 -20.56 40.93 19.92
CA SER A 30 -19.93 40.83 21.23
C SER A 30 -20.85 40.07 22.17
N GLY A 31 -20.33 39.10 22.94
CA GLY A 31 -21.15 38.45 23.96
C GLY A 31 -20.39 37.40 24.75
N GLY A 32 -20.10 37.62 25.93
CA GLY A 32 -19.99 36.99 27.20
C GLY A 32 -19.47 35.54 27.35
N PRO A 33 -18.94 35.22 28.54
CA PRO A 33 -18.23 33.96 28.80
C PRO A 33 -19.20 32.82 29.11
N GLY A 34 -18.93 31.63 28.62
CA GLY A 34 -19.63 30.42 29.00
C GLY A 34 -20.44 29.78 27.88
N CYS A 35 -19.77 29.27 26.85
CA CYS A 35 -20.41 28.27 25.98
C CYS A 35 -20.61 26.98 26.79
N ARG A 36 -21.85 26.77 27.27
CA ARG A 36 -22.30 25.46 27.75
C ARG A 36 -22.30 24.49 26.59
N TRP A 37 -21.29 23.63 26.54
CA TRP A 37 -21.22 22.49 25.63
C TRP A 37 -22.20 21.37 26.05
N ASP A 38 -22.79 21.47 27.25
CA ASP A 38 -23.66 20.46 27.87
C ASP A 38 -25.02 20.29 27.18
N ALA A 39 -25.35 21.10 26.14
CA ALA A 39 -26.68 21.11 25.51
C ALA A 39 -26.70 20.57 24.07
N LEU A 40 -25.56 20.18 23.48
CA LEU A 40 -25.50 19.62 22.14
C LEU A 40 -25.42 18.10 22.25
N ALA A 41 -26.28 17.36 21.55
CA ALA A 41 -26.19 15.91 21.45
C ALA A 41 -24.80 15.53 20.89
N GLY A 42 -24.07 14.67 21.59
CA GLY A 42 -22.66 14.43 21.36
C GLY A 42 -22.31 13.99 19.92
N ALA A 43 -23.22 13.24 19.26
CA ALA A 43 -23.00 12.75 17.89
C ALA A 43 -23.05 13.87 16.82
N ASP A 44 -23.97 14.81 16.95
CA ASP A 44 -24.13 15.93 16.00
C ASP A 44 -22.95 16.89 16.05
N VAL A 45 -22.36 17.05 17.23
CA VAL A 45 -21.17 17.87 17.43
C VAL A 45 -19.97 17.30 16.66
N LEU A 46 -19.80 15.97 16.64
CA LEU A 46 -18.65 15.29 16.03
C LEU A 46 -18.81 15.08 14.52
N ARG A 47 -19.93 15.49 13.91
CA ARG A 47 -20.21 15.29 12.47
C ARG A 47 -19.98 13.86 12.01
N ALA A 48 -20.47 12.93 12.80
CA ALA A 48 -20.34 11.50 12.56
C ALA A 48 -21.15 11.06 11.32
N GLU A 49 -20.58 10.21 10.50
CA GLU A 49 -21.20 9.69 9.29
C GLU A 49 -21.39 8.17 9.40
N PRO A 50 -22.63 7.66 9.20
CA PRO A 50 -22.85 6.21 9.20
C PRO A 50 -22.21 5.56 7.99
N ASP A 51 -21.56 4.40 8.19
CA ASP A 51 -21.09 3.55 7.11
C ASP A 51 -22.15 2.49 6.72
N ARG A 52 -21.93 1.84 5.56
CA ARG A 52 -22.84 0.81 5.02
C ARG A 52 -22.86 -0.48 5.83
N PHE A 53 -21.97 -0.65 6.79
CA PHE A 53 -21.84 -1.86 7.61
C PHE A 53 -22.41 -1.70 9.01
N GLY A 54 -23.07 -0.57 9.30
CA GLY A 54 -23.61 -0.24 10.62
C GLY A 54 -22.61 0.40 11.57
N GLY A 55 -21.43 0.77 11.08
CA GLY A 55 -20.46 1.55 11.84
C GLY A 55 -20.69 3.07 11.70
N ILE A 56 -19.84 3.82 12.38
CA ILE A 56 -19.79 5.30 12.38
C ILE A 56 -18.37 5.75 12.08
N SER A 57 -18.20 6.66 11.12
CA SER A 57 -16.96 7.36 10.83
C SER A 57 -16.99 8.76 11.42
N VAL A 58 -15.95 9.14 12.15
CA VAL A 58 -15.80 10.43 12.83
C VAL A 58 -14.53 11.12 12.35
N PRO A 59 -14.58 11.90 11.27
CA PRO A 59 -13.44 12.66 10.77
C PRO A 59 -13.26 13.96 11.57
N LEU A 60 -12.33 13.99 12.53
CA LEU A 60 -12.11 15.16 13.39
C LEU A 60 -11.67 16.42 12.62
N GLU A 61 -11.05 16.28 11.46
CA GLU A 61 -10.71 17.40 10.58
C GLU A 61 -11.90 18.26 10.17
N ARG A 62 -13.12 17.71 10.17
CA ARG A 62 -14.37 18.40 9.82
C ARG A 62 -15.00 19.13 11.00
N PHE A 63 -14.45 18.97 12.19
CA PHE A 63 -14.96 19.58 13.39
C PHE A 63 -14.37 20.98 13.59
N ARG A 64 -15.13 22.02 13.19
CA ARG A 64 -14.67 23.42 13.17
C ARG A 64 -14.31 24.02 14.53
N ALA A 65 -14.76 23.44 15.63
CA ALA A 65 -14.50 23.92 16.98
C ALA A 65 -13.41 23.12 17.71
N LEU A 66 -12.73 22.19 17.02
CA LEU A 66 -11.77 21.28 17.64
C LEU A 66 -10.59 22.02 18.29
N ASP A 67 -10.13 23.12 17.68
CA ASP A 67 -9.04 23.96 18.21
C ASP A 67 -9.38 24.65 19.54
N ARG A 68 -10.66 24.67 19.91
CA ARG A 68 -11.16 25.28 21.16
C ARG A 68 -11.54 24.23 22.21
N LEU A 69 -11.39 22.95 21.89
CA LEU A 69 -11.79 21.86 22.77
C LEU A 69 -10.56 21.34 23.51
N ASP A 70 -10.60 21.32 24.82
CA ASP A 70 -9.59 20.64 25.61
C ASP A 70 -9.85 19.12 25.65
N ALA A 71 -8.82 18.37 26.03
CA ALA A 71 -8.87 16.90 26.06
C ALA A 71 -10.00 16.34 26.96
N ALA A 72 -10.29 16.99 28.06
CA ALA A 72 -11.33 16.54 29.00
C ALA A 72 -12.73 16.78 28.45
N SER A 73 -12.95 17.94 27.82
CA SER A 73 -14.20 18.26 27.13
C SER A 73 -14.45 17.36 25.94
N PHE A 74 -13.38 17.07 25.15
CA PHE A 74 -13.46 16.09 24.05
C PHE A 74 -13.86 14.70 24.56
N GLN A 75 -13.24 14.23 25.65
CA GLN A 75 -13.58 12.93 26.25
C GLN A 75 -15.05 12.82 26.62
N LYS A 76 -15.60 13.86 27.24
CA LYS A 76 -17.04 13.91 27.63
C LYS A 76 -17.96 13.85 26.41
N VAL A 77 -17.65 14.64 25.36
CA VAL A 77 -18.44 14.66 24.12
C VAL A 77 -18.37 13.30 23.44
N LEU A 78 -17.18 12.72 23.33
CA LEU A 78 -17.00 11.40 22.72
C LEU A 78 -17.70 10.30 23.51
N GLN A 79 -17.64 10.34 24.84
CA GLN A 79 -18.35 9.39 25.71
C GLN A 79 -19.86 9.46 25.53
N ALA A 80 -20.44 10.66 25.46
CA ALA A 80 -21.87 10.85 25.21
C ALA A 80 -22.28 10.32 23.82
N ALA A 81 -21.45 10.61 22.81
CA ALA A 81 -21.68 10.10 21.46
C ALA A 81 -21.63 8.56 21.39
N ILE A 82 -20.68 7.93 22.08
CA ILE A 82 -20.58 6.45 22.16
C ILE A 82 -21.86 5.86 22.77
N GLN A 83 -22.39 6.45 23.84
CA GLN A 83 -23.64 6.00 24.48
C GLN A 83 -24.81 6.10 23.51
N GLN A 84 -24.92 7.22 22.78
CA GLN A 84 -25.93 7.42 21.75
C GLN A 84 -25.80 6.36 20.65
N TRP A 85 -24.64 6.17 20.07
CA TRP A 85 -24.40 5.18 18.99
C TRP A 85 -24.71 3.75 19.42
N ARG A 86 -24.41 3.39 20.67
CA ARG A 86 -24.86 2.11 21.25
C ARG A 86 -26.37 1.98 21.31
N SER A 87 -27.06 3.01 21.71
CA SER A 87 -28.53 2.99 21.76
C SER A 87 -29.16 2.95 20.37
N GLU A 88 -28.48 3.48 19.36
CA GLU A 88 -28.87 3.39 17.94
C GLU A 88 -28.52 2.02 17.31
N GLY A 89 -27.91 1.10 18.04
CA GLY A 89 -27.49 -0.20 17.52
C GLY A 89 -26.28 -0.17 16.60
N ARG A 90 -25.45 0.87 16.68
CA ARG A 90 -24.21 0.92 15.92
C ARG A 90 -23.21 -0.09 16.43
N ILE A 91 -22.43 -0.68 15.50
CA ILE A 91 -21.52 -1.81 15.83
C ILE A 91 -20.07 -1.41 15.97
N ALA A 92 -19.66 -0.27 15.41
CA ALA A 92 -18.25 0.18 15.46
C ALA A 92 -18.13 1.69 15.28
N VAL A 93 -17.03 2.25 15.76
CA VAL A 93 -16.64 3.65 15.53
C VAL A 93 -15.25 3.70 14.93
N TRP A 94 -15.09 4.48 13.86
CA TRP A 94 -13.85 4.83 13.22
C TRP A 94 -13.55 6.29 13.50
N LEU A 95 -12.55 6.56 14.32
CA LEU A 95 -12.17 7.91 14.72
C LEU A 95 -10.88 8.31 13.99
N HIS A 96 -10.99 9.28 13.08
CA HIS A 96 -9.88 9.81 12.30
C HIS A 96 -9.32 11.06 12.95
N ILE A 97 -8.08 11.02 13.41
CA ILE A 97 -7.43 12.09 14.17
C ILE A 97 -6.26 12.64 13.35
N PRO A 98 -6.33 13.91 12.88
CA PRO A 98 -5.21 14.59 12.26
C PRO A 98 -4.00 14.68 13.19
N ILE A 99 -2.78 14.63 12.65
CA ILE A 99 -1.55 14.61 13.45
C ILE A 99 -1.40 15.84 14.37
N LEU A 100 -1.89 17.01 13.94
CA LEU A 100 -1.87 18.24 14.74
C LEU A 100 -2.88 18.20 15.90
N GLN A 101 -3.74 17.18 15.97
CA GLN A 101 -4.75 16.99 16.99
C GLN A 101 -4.53 15.72 17.81
N SER A 102 -3.30 15.23 17.84
CA SER A 102 -2.89 14.02 18.57
C SER A 102 -3.20 14.05 20.07
N GLN A 103 -3.44 15.24 20.67
CA GLN A 103 -3.90 15.37 22.05
C GLN A 103 -5.22 14.65 22.35
N PHE A 104 -6.01 14.29 21.32
CA PHE A 104 -7.27 13.56 21.48
C PHE A 104 -7.11 12.02 21.48
N ILE A 105 -5.91 11.51 21.18
CA ILE A 105 -5.62 10.07 21.20
C ILE A 105 -5.78 9.49 22.61
N ALA A 106 -5.17 10.10 23.62
CA ALA A 106 -5.24 9.60 25.00
C ALA A 106 -6.67 9.60 25.55
N PRO A 107 -7.48 10.67 25.40
CA PRO A 107 -8.91 10.64 25.75
C PRO A 107 -9.70 9.53 25.04
N ALA A 108 -9.49 9.32 23.74
CA ALA A 108 -10.14 8.24 23.01
C ALA A 108 -9.71 6.86 23.54
N ALA A 109 -8.42 6.64 23.76
CA ALA A 109 -7.91 5.39 24.30
C ALA A 109 -8.48 5.05 25.69
N SER A 110 -8.71 6.06 26.55
CA SER A 110 -9.34 5.87 27.86
C SER A 110 -10.81 5.42 27.76
N LEU A 111 -11.45 5.62 26.61
CA LEU A 111 -12.80 5.15 26.30
C LEU A 111 -12.82 3.79 25.57
N GLY A 112 -11.65 3.15 25.42
CA GLY A 112 -11.50 1.82 24.84
C GLY A 112 -11.18 1.81 23.35
N PHE A 113 -10.87 2.95 22.73
CA PHE A 113 -10.38 2.95 21.36
C PHE A 113 -8.98 2.32 21.27
N CYS A 114 -8.75 1.58 20.19
CA CYS A 114 -7.47 0.99 19.83
C CYS A 114 -6.97 1.56 18.50
N PHE A 115 -5.66 1.64 18.34
CA PHE A 115 -5.09 2.00 17.03
C PHE A 115 -5.47 0.96 15.98
N HIS A 116 -5.88 1.43 14.81
CA HIS A 116 -6.07 0.62 13.62
C HIS A 116 -4.91 0.82 12.63
N HIS A 117 -4.66 2.05 12.24
CA HIS A 117 -3.54 2.42 11.37
C HIS A 117 -3.19 3.90 11.49
N ALA A 118 -2.06 4.28 10.89
CA ALA A 118 -1.66 5.67 10.76
C ALA A 118 -1.17 5.93 9.33
N GLU A 119 -1.48 7.12 8.83
CA GLU A 119 -0.91 7.74 7.63
C GLU A 119 0.08 8.82 8.04
N SER A 120 0.71 9.49 7.06
CA SER A 120 1.72 10.52 7.32
C SER A 120 1.19 11.73 8.11
N ASP A 121 -0.10 12.02 8.01
CA ASP A 121 -0.76 13.22 8.54
C ASP A 121 -1.89 12.93 9.52
N SER A 122 -2.23 11.66 9.75
CA SER A 122 -3.39 11.26 10.56
C SER A 122 -3.25 9.86 11.15
N SER A 123 -4.05 9.58 12.15
CA SER A 123 -4.25 8.23 12.69
C SER A 123 -5.72 7.86 12.75
N THR A 124 -6.01 6.59 12.53
CA THR A 124 -7.36 6.02 12.69
C THR A 124 -7.38 5.09 13.90
N LEU A 125 -8.26 5.41 14.83
CA LEU A 125 -8.57 4.57 15.98
C LEU A 125 -9.94 3.94 15.79
N THR A 126 -10.16 2.76 16.38
CA THR A 126 -11.43 2.04 16.30
C THR A 126 -11.92 1.61 17.66
N LEU A 127 -13.24 1.59 17.81
CA LEU A 127 -13.93 1.05 18.97
C LEU A 127 -15.03 0.09 18.49
N TRP A 128 -14.99 -1.16 18.97
CA TRP A 128 -16.05 -2.13 18.75
C TRP A 128 -17.19 -1.89 19.75
N LEU A 129 -18.40 -1.71 19.25
CA LEU A 129 -19.61 -1.47 20.06
C LEU A 129 -20.53 -2.70 20.12
N GLY A 130 -20.36 -3.64 19.19
CA GLY A 130 -21.18 -4.84 19.08
C GLY A 130 -20.90 -5.85 20.19
N GLU A 131 -21.75 -6.86 20.31
CA GLU A 131 -21.57 -7.97 21.23
C GLU A 131 -20.44 -8.93 20.78
N GLY A 132 -19.76 -9.52 21.76
CA GLY A 132 -18.68 -10.49 21.53
C GLY A 132 -17.37 -9.88 21.03
N PRO A 133 -16.47 -10.70 20.49
CA PRO A 133 -15.18 -10.24 20.00
C PRO A 133 -15.32 -9.31 18.80
N SER A 134 -14.40 -8.35 18.66
CA SER A 134 -14.36 -7.42 17.53
C SER A 134 -14.28 -8.17 16.20
N ARG A 135 -15.10 -7.76 15.24
CA ARG A 135 -15.10 -8.25 13.85
C ARG A 135 -14.58 -7.20 12.87
N LEU A 136 -13.99 -6.12 13.40
CA LEU A 136 -13.34 -5.13 12.53
C LEU A 136 -12.18 -5.78 11.77
N PRO A 137 -12.04 -5.49 10.47
CA PRO A 137 -10.90 -5.98 9.70
C PRO A 137 -9.60 -5.41 10.27
N GLY A 138 -8.52 -6.18 10.25
CA GLY A 138 -7.19 -5.65 10.53
C GLY A 138 -6.74 -4.72 9.39
N TYR A 139 -5.84 -3.77 9.70
CA TYR A 139 -5.10 -3.05 8.67
C TYR A 139 -4.25 -4.04 7.88
N ALA A 140 -3.67 -3.67 6.76
CA ALA A 140 -2.96 -4.56 5.85
C ALA A 140 -2.23 -5.75 6.52
N THR A 141 -2.40 -6.95 5.99
CA THR A 141 -1.78 -8.19 6.49
C THR A 141 -0.44 -8.50 5.83
N HIS A 142 -0.20 -7.93 4.64
CA HIS A 142 1.01 -8.15 3.84
C HIS A 142 1.57 -6.82 3.34
N GLN A 143 2.90 -6.75 3.23
CA GLN A 143 3.57 -5.84 2.31
C GLN A 143 3.75 -6.54 0.97
N VAL A 144 3.85 -5.79 -0.12
CA VAL A 144 4.09 -6.31 -1.47
C VAL A 144 5.44 -5.83 -1.97
N GLY A 145 6.32 -6.77 -2.27
CA GLY A 145 7.58 -6.51 -2.96
C GLY A 145 7.52 -7.08 -4.38
N VAL A 146 8.20 -6.44 -5.32
CA VAL A 146 8.24 -6.87 -6.71
C VAL A 146 9.68 -6.87 -7.22
N ALA A 147 10.05 -7.89 -7.98
CA ALA A 147 11.33 -7.93 -8.69
C ALA A 147 11.15 -8.16 -10.18
N GLY A 148 12.05 -7.58 -10.97
CA GLY A 148 12.10 -7.74 -12.40
C GLY A 148 13.17 -8.72 -12.85
N ALA A 149 12.77 -9.87 -13.40
CA ALA A 149 13.65 -10.76 -14.13
C ALA A 149 13.79 -10.25 -15.58
N VAL A 150 14.74 -9.35 -15.79
CA VAL A 150 15.00 -8.72 -17.09
C VAL A 150 15.79 -9.69 -17.95
N PHE A 151 15.14 -10.25 -18.96
CA PHE A 151 15.72 -11.29 -19.80
C PHE A 151 15.80 -10.86 -21.27
N ASP A 152 17.01 -10.90 -21.82
CA ASP A 152 17.25 -10.69 -23.24
C ASP A 152 17.24 -12.04 -23.98
N GLU A 153 16.18 -12.29 -24.73
CA GLU A 153 15.96 -13.52 -25.48
C GLU A 153 16.99 -13.72 -26.60
N ASN A 154 17.58 -12.65 -27.12
CA ASN A 154 18.56 -12.72 -28.22
C ASN A 154 19.93 -13.23 -27.74
N THR A 155 20.39 -12.72 -26.60
CA THR A 155 21.70 -13.06 -26.03
C THR A 155 21.62 -14.11 -24.94
N ARG A 156 20.42 -14.47 -24.48
CA ARG A 156 20.12 -15.36 -23.33
C ARG A 156 20.68 -14.85 -22.01
N LYS A 157 20.92 -13.56 -21.91
CA LYS A 157 21.41 -12.94 -20.69
C LYS A 157 20.26 -12.41 -19.83
N ILE A 158 20.46 -12.53 -18.54
CA ILE A 158 19.54 -12.04 -17.53
C ILE A 158 20.28 -11.08 -16.61
N LEU A 159 19.59 -9.99 -16.25
CA LEU A 159 20.12 -8.98 -15.35
C LEU A 159 20.03 -9.46 -13.90
N VAL A 160 21.15 -9.43 -13.20
CA VAL A 160 21.24 -9.82 -11.78
C VAL A 160 22.03 -8.82 -10.97
N VAL A 161 21.68 -8.69 -9.70
CA VAL A 161 22.34 -7.80 -8.74
C VAL A 161 22.77 -8.56 -7.49
N GLN A 162 23.75 -7.99 -6.77
CA GLN A 162 24.09 -8.35 -5.39
C GLN A 162 23.88 -7.14 -4.50
N ASP A 163 23.18 -7.30 -3.40
CA ASP A 163 22.95 -6.22 -2.44
C ASP A 163 24.20 -5.84 -1.67
N GLN A 164 24.29 -4.57 -1.29
CA GLN A 164 25.26 -4.09 -0.32
C GLN A 164 25.07 -4.73 1.08
N ASN A 165 23.90 -5.29 1.34
CA ASN A 165 23.58 -5.92 2.62
C ASN A 165 24.28 -7.27 2.78
N LYS A 166 25.27 -7.26 3.59
CA LYS A 166 26.41 -8.14 3.79
C LYS A 166 26.14 -9.59 4.20
N LEU A 167 24.89 -10.06 4.28
CA LEU A 167 24.67 -11.40 4.82
C LEU A 167 25.11 -12.52 3.90
N LYS A 168 25.10 -12.36 2.57
CA LYS A 168 25.55 -13.43 1.65
C LYS A 168 25.72 -12.98 0.20
N ASN A 169 26.22 -11.89 -0.21
CA ASN A 169 26.54 -11.52 -1.62
C ASN A 169 25.94 -12.45 -2.73
N MET A 170 24.68 -12.88 -2.52
CA MET A 170 24.00 -13.80 -3.43
C MET A 170 23.38 -13.04 -4.58
N TRP A 171 23.44 -13.62 -5.77
CA TRP A 171 22.75 -13.07 -6.92
C TRP A 171 21.23 -13.14 -6.75
N LYS A 172 20.58 -12.04 -7.07
CA LYS A 172 19.11 -11.91 -7.09
C LYS A 172 18.65 -11.07 -8.28
N PHE A 173 17.36 -11.05 -8.55
CA PHE A 173 16.78 -10.07 -9.46
C PHE A 173 16.64 -8.72 -8.75
N PRO A 174 16.85 -7.59 -9.47
CA PRO A 174 16.61 -6.25 -8.94
C PRO A 174 15.13 -6.08 -8.56
N GLY A 175 14.84 -5.37 -7.49
CA GLY A 175 13.48 -5.14 -7.03
C GLY A 175 13.36 -4.69 -5.58
N GLY A 176 12.22 -4.10 -5.26
CA GLY A 176 11.89 -3.52 -3.96
C GLY A 176 10.40 -3.53 -3.66
N LEU A 177 9.92 -2.56 -2.86
CA LEU A 177 8.53 -2.50 -2.42
C LEU A 177 7.66 -1.71 -3.40
N SER A 178 6.42 -2.17 -3.60
CA SER A 178 5.40 -1.39 -4.31
C SER A 178 4.95 -0.20 -3.47
N GLU A 179 4.72 0.93 -4.13
CA GLU A 179 4.10 2.10 -3.54
C GLU A 179 2.56 1.99 -3.57
N PRO A 180 1.85 2.71 -2.67
CA PRO A 180 0.39 2.73 -2.68
C PRO A 180 -0.18 3.18 -4.03
N GLY A 181 -1.03 2.35 -4.64
CA GLY A 181 -1.65 2.63 -5.94
C GLY A 181 -0.78 2.34 -7.16
N GLU A 182 0.43 1.81 -6.96
CA GLU A 182 1.32 1.42 -8.04
C GLU A 182 0.98 0.02 -8.58
N ASP A 183 0.96 -0.13 -9.90
CA ASP A 183 0.78 -1.42 -10.55
C ASP A 183 2.02 -2.31 -10.40
N ILE A 184 1.81 -3.62 -10.28
CA ILE A 184 2.90 -4.61 -10.12
C ILE A 184 3.95 -4.49 -11.23
N GLY A 185 3.50 -4.33 -12.48
CA GLY A 185 4.39 -4.18 -13.63
C GLY A 185 5.22 -2.90 -13.58
N ASP A 186 4.59 -1.80 -13.15
CA ASP A 186 5.24 -0.49 -13.04
C ASP A 186 6.26 -0.49 -11.89
N THR A 187 5.92 -1.11 -10.76
CA THR A 187 6.88 -1.34 -9.66
C THR A 187 8.12 -2.10 -10.16
N ALA A 188 7.93 -3.20 -10.90
CA ALA A 188 9.05 -3.99 -11.42
C ALA A 188 9.96 -3.16 -12.34
N VAL A 189 9.36 -2.36 -13.23
CA VAL A 189 10.10 -1.50 -14.18
C VAL A 189 10.82 -0.37 -13.45
N ARG A 190 10.19 0.27 -12.47
CA ARG A 190 10.78 1.35 -11.66
C ARG A 190 11.97 0.85 -10.86
N GLU A 191 11.80 -0.22 -10.09
CA GLU A 191 12.86 -0.80 -9.25
C GLU A 191 14.07 -1.26 -10.07
N VAL A 192 13.84 -1.92 -11.21
CA VAL A 192 14.91 -2.29 -12.13
C VAL A 192 15.67 -1.06 -12.61
N PHE A 193 14.96 0.01 -12.97
CA PHE A 193 15.61 1.22 -13.44
C PHE A 193 16.38 1.94 -12.31
N GLU A 194 15.82 2.04 -11.12
CA GLU A 194 16.44 2.71 -9.97
C GLU A 194 17.71 1.98 -9.51
N GLU A 195 17.67 0.64 -9.43
CA GLU A 195 18.81 -0.16 -9.00
C GLU A 195 19.89 -0.30 -10.07
N THR A 196 19.52 -0.38 -11.36
CA THR A 196 20.46 -0.81 -12.43
C THR A 196 20.66 0.16 -13.59
N GLY A 197 19.77 1.17 -13.73
CA GLY A 197 19.74 2.07 -14.88
C GLY A 197 19.18 1.44 -16.16
N ILE A 198 18.74 0.18 -16.13
CA ILE A 198 18.23 -0.53 -17.30
C ILE A 198 16.75 -0.15 -17.53
N LYS A 199 16.45 0.30 -18.75
CA LYS A 199 15.09 0.53 -19.22
C LYS A 199 14.51 -0.79 -19.73
N SER A 200 13.30 -1.10 -19.26
CA SER A 200 12.62 -2.36 -19.57
C SER A 200 11.12 -2.18 -19.71
N GLU A 201 10.44 -3.16 -20.26
CA GLU A 201 8.98 -3.25 -20.28
C GLU A 201 8.48 -4.50 -19.58
N PHE A 202 7.34 -4.39 -18.95
CA PHE A 202 6.63 -5.52 -18.35
C PHE A 202 6.09 -6.46 -19.44
N ARG A 203 6.32 -7.77 -19.25
CA ARG A 203 5.81 -8.82 -20.15
C ARG A 203 4.76 -9.70 -19.45
N SER A 204 5.06 -10.14 -18.23
CA SER A 204 4.21 -11.08 -17.50
C SER A 204 4.60 -11.16 -16.04
N LEU A 205 3.72 -11.72 -15.22
CA LEU A 205 4.06 -12.19 -13.90
C LEU A 205 4.52 -13.66 -14.00
N LEU A 206 5.60 -14.02 -13.30
CA LEU A 206 6.17 -15.38 -13.32
C LEU A 206 5.84 -16.19 -12.07
N SER A 207 5.93 -15.58 -10.90
CA SER A 207 5.75 -16.28 -9.64
C SER A 207 5.41 -15.36 -8.48
N ILE A 208 4.79 -15.92 -7.46
CA ILE A 208 4.48 -15.25 -6.20
C ILE A 208 5.07 -16.09 -5.07
N ARG A 209 5.82 -15.42 -4.15
CA ARG A 209 6.27 -16.00 -2.90
C ARG A 209 5.49 -15.35 -1.75
N GLN A 210 4.99 -16.14 -0.83
CA GLN A 210 4.48 -15.67 0.44
C GLN A 210 5.43 -16.10 1.56
N GLN A 211 5.75 -15.18 2.46
CA GLN A 211 6.58 -15.43 3.63
C GLN A 211 5.98 -14.73 4.84
N HIS A 212 5.86 -15.48 5.95
CA HIS A 212 5.47 -14.94 7.24
C HIS A 212 6.72 -14.63 8.08
N THR A 213 6.56 -13.78 9.09
CA THR A 213 7.65 -13.44 10.03
C THR A 213 8.94 -12.92 9.39
N ASN A 214 8.82 -12.13 8.31
CA ASN A 214 9.95 -11.45 7.70
C ASN A 214 10.39 -10.27 8.60
N PRO A 215 11.65 -10.23 9.09
CA PRO A 215 12.12 -9.17 10.00
C PRO A 215 11.99 -7.75 9.44
N GLY A 216 12.11 -7.56 8.11
CA GLY A 216 11.98 -6.26 7.45
C GLY A 216 10.53 -5.81 7.17
N ALA A 217 9.53 -6.62 7.50
CA ALA A 217 8.14 -6.38 7.13
C ALA A 217 7.29 -5.75 8.25
N PHE A 218 7.89 -5.14 9.26
CA PHE A 218 7.21 -4.43 10.36
C PHE A 218 6.04 -5.22 10.99
N GLY A 219 6.22 -6.54 11.18
CA GLY A 219 5.19 -7.43 11.70
C GLY A 219 4.15 -7.88 10.69
N LYS A 220 4.28 -7.50 9.42
CA LYS A 220 3.44 -7.97 8.31
C LYS A 220 4.02 -9.23 7.68
N SER A 221 3.19 -9.97 6.98
CA SER A 221 3.66 -10.99 6.04
C SER A 221 4.17 -10.32 4.76
N ASP A 222 5.00 -11.03 4.01
CA ASP A 222 5.63 -10.54 2.80
C ASP A 222 5.10 -11.32 1.58
N MET A 223 4.55 -10.59 0.63
CA MET A 223 4.16 -11.10 -0.68
C MET A 223 5.19 -10.58 -1.68
N TYR A 224 5.93 -11.48 -2.32
CA TYR A 224 6.99 -11.11 -3.25
C TYR A 224 6.71 -11.67 -4.63
N ILE A 225 6.62 -10.78 -5.62
CA ILE A 225 6.16 -11.06 -6.97
C ILE A 225 7.34 -10.93 -7.92
N ILE A 226 7.57 -11.92 -8.78
CA ILE A 226 8.59 -11.86 -9.81
C ILE A 226 7.93 -11.66 -11.16
N CYS A 227 8.32 -10.59 -11.86
CA CYS A 227 7.86 -10.24 -13.19
C CYS A 227 8.93 -10.55 -14.24
N ARG A 228 8.52 -11.00 -15.42
CA ARG A 228 9.36 -11.07 -16.60
C ARG A 228 9.35 -9.72 -17.31
N LEU A 229 10.55 -9.17 -17.53
CA LEU A 229 10.73 -7.91 -18.23
C LEU A 229 11.59 -8.11 -19.47
N LYS A 230 11.33 -7.32 -20.52
CA LYS A 230 12.16 -7.24 -21.72
C LYS A 230 13.01 -5.96 -21.68
N PRO A 231 14.33 -6.03 -21.88
CA PRO A 231 15.16 -4.83 -21.87
C PRO A 231 14.98 -4.00 -23.14
N TYR A 232 15.06 -2.67 -22.99
CA TYR A 232 15.23 -1.69 -24.07
C TYR A 232 16.62 -1.07 -24.08
N SER A 233 17.34 -1.15 -22.94
CA SER A 233 18.71 -0.68 -22.83
C SER A 233 19.59 -1.77 -22.20
N PHE A 234 20.91 -1.68 -22.43
CA PHE A 234 21.85 -2.72 -21.98
C PHE A 234 23.01 -2.16 -21.17
N THR A 235 23.19 -0.85 -21.18
CA THR A 235 24.26 -0.19 -20.44
C THR A 235 23.89 -0.09 -18.97
N ILE A 236 24.62 -0.81 -18.13
CA ILE A 236 24.41 -0.82 -16.69
C ILE A 236 24.95 0.48 -16.07
N ASN A 237 24.12 1.14 -15.28
CA ASN A 237 24.49 2.25 -14.43
C ASN A 237 23.81 2.05 -13.05
N PHE A 238 24.33 1.12 -12.28
CA PHE A 238 23.68 0.68 -11.07
C PHE A 238 23.89 1.62 -9.86
N CYS A 239 22.93 1.61 -8.94
CA CYS A 239 22.95 2.37 -7.70
C CYS A 239 23.97 1.77 -6.72
N GLN A 240 25.12 2.45 -6.54
CA GLN A 240 26.18 1.99 -5.63
C GLN A 240 25.79 2.03 -4.13
N ARG A 241 24.66 2.63 -3.78
CA ARG A 241 24.17 2.64 -2.39
C ARG A 241 23.42 1.36 -2.05
N GLU A 242 22.77 0.75 -3.02
CA GLU A 242 21.90 -0.42 -2.85
C GLU A 242 22.56 -1.70 -3.38
N CYS A 243 23.27 -1.59 -4.50
CA CYS A 243 23.92 -2.72 -5.15
C CYS A 243 25.43 -2.71 -4.94
N LEU A 244 25.97 -3.88 -4.62
CA LEU A 244 27.41 -4.16 -4.63
C LEU A 244 27.91 -4.46 -6.04
N ARG A 245 27.12 -5.20 -6.80
CA ARG A 245 27.40 -5.61 -8.19
C ARG A 245 26.11 -5.70 -8.98
N CYS A 246 26.24 -5.43 -10.29
CA CYS A 246 25.18 -5.64 -11.27
C CYS A 246 25.80 -6.15 -12.57
N GLU A 247 25.26 -7.22 -13.16
CA GLU A 247 25.77 -7.75 -14.40
C GLU A 247 24.72 -8.47 -15.25
N TRP A 248 24.99 -8.58 -16.54
CA TRP A 248 24.28 -9.45 -17.47
C TRP A 248 24.91 -10.84 -17.45
N MET A 249 24.27 -11.80 -16.79
CA MET A 249 24.73 -13.19 -16.65
C MET A 249 24.05 -14.08 -17.69
N ASP A 250 24.75 -15.11 -18.21
CA ASP A 250 24.07 -16.13 -19.03
C ASP A 250 23.06 -16.91 -18.16
N LEU A 251 21.87 -17.17 -18.70
CA LEU A 251 20.81 -17.84 -17.94
C LEU A 251 21.21 -19.26 -17.49
N HIS A 252 22.02 -19.99 -18.29
CA HIS A 252 22.49 -21.31 -17.88
C HIS A 252 23.51 -21.23 -16.72
N ASP A 253 24.34 -20.18 -16.69
CA ASP A 253 25.28 -19.97 -15.60
C ASP A 253 24.55 -19.61 -14.32
N LEU A 254 23.49 -18.77 -14.40
CA LEU A 254 22.64 -18.46 -13.25
C LEU A 254 21.92 -19.70 -12.70
N VAL A 255 21.50 -20.63 -13.57
CA VAL A 255 20.85 -21.88 -13.15
C VAL A 255 21.84 -22.82 -12.43
N LYS A 256 23.12 -22.78 -12.78
CA LYS A 256 24.17 -23.66 -12.25
C LYS A 256 24.85 -23.13 -11.00
N THR A 257 24.93 -21.81 -10.84
CA THR A 257 25.64 -21.22 -9.71
C THR A 257 24.90 -21.46 -8.39
N GLU A 258 25.65 -21.83 -7.35
CA GLU A 258 25.13 -21.98 -5.97
C GLU A 258 25.01 -20.63 -5.25
N ASN A 259 25.65 -19.58 -5.79
CA ASN A 259 25.66 -18.26 -5.18
C ASN A 259 24.42 -17.44 -5.59
N THR A 260 23.24 -18.01 -5.43
CA THR A 260 21.94 -17.37 -5.71
C THR A 260 20.97 -17.54 -4.55
N THR A 261 20.01 -16.61 -4.43
CA THR A 261 18.88 -16.85 -3.52
C THR A 261 18.02 -18.02 -4.01
N PRO A 262 17.38 -18.79 -3.11
CA PRO A 262 16.54 -19.93 -3.52
C PRO A 262 15.46 -19.58 -4.54
N ILE A 263 14.84 -18.39 -4.39
CA ILE A 263 13.82 -17.91 -5.33
C ILE A 263 14.41 -17.58 -6.70
N THR A 264 15.59 -16.94 -6.73
CA THR A 264 16.30 -16.62 -7.99
C THR A 264 16.67 -17.89 -8.76
N SER A 265 17.26 -18.88 -8.06
CA SER A 265 17.57 -20.17 -8.66
C SER A 265 16.33 -20.87 -9.24
N ARG A 266 15.21 -20.85 -8.51
CA ARG A 266 13.96 -21.47 -8.97
C ARG A 266 13.39 -20.77 -10.20
N VAL A 267 13.34 -19.42 -10.17
CA VAL A 267 12.81 -18.63 -11.29
C VAL A 267 13.73 -18.68 -12.51
N ALA A 268 15.06 -18.73 -12.32
CA ALA A 268 15.98 -18.94 -13.44
C ALA A 268 15.70 -20.26 -14.19
N ARG A 269 15.41 -21.35 -13.48
CA ARG A 269 15.00 -22.62 -14.09
C ARG A 269 13.65 -22.52 -14.79
N LEU A 270 12.70 -21.77 -14.22
CA LEU A 270 11.41 -21.51 -14.86
C LEU A 270 11.60 -20.72 -16.16
N LEU A 271 12.42 -19.67 -16.15
CA LEU A 271 12.77 -18.90 -17.36
C LEU A 271 13.45 -19.76 -18.42
N LEU A 272 14.37 -20.63 -18.02
CA LEU A 272 15.03 -21.55 -18.95
C LEU A 272 14.03 -22.53 -19.59
N TYR A 273 13.05 -23.00 -18.82
CA TYR A 273 11.95 -23.79 -19.33
C TYR A 273 11.10 -23.00 -20.34
N GLY A 274 10.65 -21.78 -19.97
CA GLY A 274 9.89 -20.93 -20.86
C GLY A 274 10.63 -20.53 -22.14
N TYR A 275 11.94 -20.28 -22.04
CA TYR A 275 12.78 -19.98 -23.21
C TYR A 275 12.87 -21.15 -24.19
N ARG A 276 12.86 -22.39 -23.70
CA ARG A 276 12.97 -23.59 -24.54
C ARG A 276 11.63 -24.08 -25.09
N GLU A 277 10.59 -24.01 -24.28
CA GLU A 277 9.30 -24.63 -24.54
C GLU A 277 8.16 -23.65 -24.87
N GLY A 278 8.45 -22.34 -24.75
CA GLY A 278 7.50 -21.26 -24.94
C GLY A 278 7.14 -20.55 -23.62
N PHE A 279 7.14 -19.22 -23.67
CA PHE A 279 6.81 -18.39 -22.50
C PHE A 279 5.31 -18.47 -22.15
N ASP A 280 4.45 -18.81 -23.11
CA ASP A 280 3.04 -19.10 -22.87
C ASP A 280 2.81 -20.16 -21.78
N LYS A 281 3.78 -21.06 -21.58
CA LYS A 281 3.71 -22.11 -20.56
C LYS A 281 3.99 -21.61 -19.15
N ILE A 282 4.66 -20.48 -19.00
CA ILE A 282 5.08 -19.97 -17.69
C ILE A 282 4.46 -18.63 -17.33
N ASP A 283 4.14 -17.78 -18.31
CA ASP A 283 3.64 -16.43 -18.09
C ASP A 283 2.23 -16.43 -17.50
N PHE A 284 1.98 -15.54 -16.55
CA PHE A 284 0.67 -15.02 -16.23
C PHE A 284 0.51 -13.68 -16.93
N THR A 285 -0.40 -13.62 -17.89
CA THR A 285 -0.73 -12.39 -18.61
C THR A 285 -1.57 -11.47 -17.73
N VAL A 286 -1.64 -10.21 -18.09
CA VAL A 286 -2.50 -9.25 -17.40
C VAL A 286 -3.67 -8.85 -18.28
N GLU A 287 -4.85 -8.83 -17.69
CA GLU A 287 -6.08 -8.32 -18.30
C GLU A 287 -6.68 -7.26 -17.39
N GLU A 288 -7.07 -6.12 -17.96
CA GLU A 288 -7.78 -5.08 -17.23
C GLU A 288 -9.29 -5.29 -17.38
N LEU A 289 -9.96 -5.48 -16.26
CA LEU A 289 -11.39 -5.77 -16.20
C LEU A 289 -12.14 -4.71 -15.39
N PRO A 290 -13.41 -4.43 -15.73
CA PRO A 290 -14.23 -3.53 -14.94
C PRO A 290 -14.54 -4.14 -13.56
N ALA A 291 -14.43 -3.33 -12.53
CA ALA A 291 -14.83 -3.74 -11.19
C ALA A 291 -16.36 -3.73 -11.01
N VAL A 292 -16.85 -4.37 -9.95
CA VAL A 292 -18.27 -4.33 -9.57
C VAL A 292 -18.76 -2.91 -9.28
N TYR A 293 -17.85 -2.03 -8.86
CA TYR A 293 -18.16 -0.62 -8.61
C TYR A 293 -17.95 0.19 -9.90
N THR A 294 -18.98 0.92 -10.32
CA THR A 294 -19.01 1.71 -11.56
C THR A 294 -17.80 2.67 -11.63
N GLY A 295 -17.10 2.63 -12.77
CA GLY A 295 -15.95 3.50 -13.04
C GLY A 295 -14.63 3.05 -12.44
N LEU A 296 -14.58 1.90 -11.75
CA LEU A 296 -13.35 1.30 -11.29
C LEU A 296 -12.95 0.10 -12.15
N PHE A 297 -11.64 -0.12 -12.26
CA PHE A 297 -11.04 -1.24 -12.99
C PHE A 297 -10.05 -1.95 -12.05
N TYR A 298 -9.74 -3.21 -12.38
CA TYR A 298 -8.68 -3.97 -11.72
C TYR A 298 -7.88 -4.76 -12.75
N LYS A 299 -6.64 -5.11 -12.42
CA LYS A 299 -5.79 -5.97 -13.23
C LYS A 299 -5.85 -7.41 -12.71
N LEU A 300 -6.22 -8.33 -13.58
CA LEU A 300 -6.25 -9.76 -13.33
C LEU A 300 -5.01 -10.40 -13.97
N TYR A 301 -4.22 -11.09 -13.16
CA TYR A 301 -3.05 -11.84 -13.63
C TYR A 301 -3.39 -13.32 -13.67
N HIS A 302 -3.43 -13.90 -14.85
CA HIS A 302 -3.83 -15.29 -15.03
C HIS A 302 -3.12 -15.94 -16.23
N LYS A 303 -3.23 -17.26 -16.33
CA LYS A 303 -2.83 -17.98 -17.55
C LYS A 303 -3.71 -17.58 -18.71
N GLU A 304 -3.09 -17.33 -19.84
CA GLU A 304 -3.83 -17.11 -21.06
C GLU A 304 -4.68 -18.33 -21.41
N LEU A 305 -5.96 -18.08 -21.72
CA LEU A 305 -6.87 -19.14 -22.11
C LEU A 305 -6.55 -19.61 -23.54
N PRO A 306 -6.58 -20.90 -23.84
CA PRO A 306 -6.55 -21.41 -25.19
C PRO A 306 -7.64 -20.77 -26.05
N GLU A 307 -7.38 -20.60 -27.35
CA GLU A 307 -8.28 -19.90 -28.29
C GLU A 307 -9.72 -20.40 -28.24
N ASN A 308 -9.89 -21.71 -28.16
CA ASN A 308 -11.23 -22.35 -28.08
C ASN A 308 -12.01 -22.05 -26.81
N TYR A 309 -11.35 -21.56 -25.74
CA TYR A 309 -12.01 -21.16 -24.50
C TYR A 309 -12.26 -19.65 -24.39
N ARG A 310 -11.65 -18.84 -25.26
CA ARG A 310 -11.88 -17.40 -25.29
C ARG A 310 -13.24 -17.02 -25.87
N THR A 311 -13.78 -17.86 -26.75
CA THR A 311 -15.02 -17.64 -27.53
C THR A 311 -16.20 -18.50 -27.05
N MET A 312 -16.07 -19.24 -25.95
CA MET A 312 -17.15 -20.05 -25.38
C MET A 312 -18.25 -19.18 -24.72
N ILE A 313 -18.93 -18.36 -25.54
CA ILE A 313 -20.20 -17.77 -25.12
C ILE A 313 -21.28 -18.80 -25.41
N GLY A 314 -21.76 -19.50 -24.35
CA GLY A 314 -22.95 -20.36 -24.43
C GLY A 314 -22.68 -21.85 -24.65
N MET A 315 -21.78 -22.46 -23.90
CA MET A 315 -21.73 -23.89 -23.67
C MET A 315 -22.20 -24.18 -22.24
N ASP A 316 -23.51 -24.11 -22.01
CA ASP A 316 -24.22 -24.75 -20.92
C ASP A 316 -24.92 -26.01 -21.45
#